data_d8eab4c9a73f210ee95308bea716914d
#
_entry.id   d8eab4c9a73f210ee95308bea716914d
#
_cell.length_a   1.000
_cell.length_b   1.000
_cell.length_c   1.000
_cell.angle_alpha   90.00
_cell.angle_beta   90.00
_cell.angle_gamma   90.00
#
_symmetry.space_group_name_H-M   'P 1'
#
loop_
_entity.id
_entity.type
_entity.pdbx_description
1 polymer ?
#
loop_
_entity_poly.entity_id
_entity_poly.type
_entity_poly.pdbx_seq_one_letter_code
_entity_poly.pdbx_strand_id
1 'polypeptide(L)' 'YKRQWLGGGVIVCPGVTIGDRAVVGAGSVVTRDIPADSVAAGNPARIIRPL' A
#
# COMPACT_ATOMS: atom_id res chain seq x y z
N TYR A 1 2.25 1.37 10.50
CA TYR A 1 0.99 0.72 10.12
C TYR A 1 0.93 -0.67 10.75
N LYS A 2 -0.10 -0.89 11.54
CA LYS A 2 -0.29 -2.14 12.26
C LYS A 2 -0.88 -3.19 11.34
N ARG A 3 -0.26 -4.37 11.29
CA ARG A 3 -0.69 -5.51 10.49
C ARG A 3 -0.66 -5.29 8.97
N GLN A 4 -0.01 -4.23 8.50
CA GLN A 4 0.28 -4.04 7.10
C GLN A 4 1.74 -4.39 6.84
N TRP A 5 2.08 -4.72 5.61
CA TRP A 5 3.46 -4.91 5.20
C TRP A 5 3.82 -3.89 4.12
N LEU A 6 4.75 -3.03 4.44
CA LEU A 6 5.23 -2.00 3.52
C LEU A 6 6.68 -2.29 3.16
N GLY A 7 6.93 -2.44 1.89
CA GLY A 7 8.29 -2.64 1.39
C GLY A 7 9.19 -1.43 1.62
N GLY A 8 10.50 -1.62 1.45
CA GLY A 8 11.45 -0.53 1.65
C GLY A 8 11.19 0.64 0.72
N GLY A 9 11.36 1.86 1.23
CA GLY A 9 11.22 3.08 0.43
C GLY A 9 9.79 3.41 0.02
N VAL A 10 8.79 2.80 0.62
CA VAL A 10 7.39 3.17 0.34
C VAL A 10 7.11 4.56 0.88
N ILE A 11 6.46 5.38 0.06
CA ILE A 11 5.99 6.70 0.45
C ILE A 11 4.47 6.65 0.52
N VAL A 12 3.92 7.03 1.67
CA VAL A 12 2.47 7.12 1.87
C VAL A 12 2.11 8.60 1.96
N CYS A 13 1.31 9.07 1.02
CA CYS A 13 0.93 10.48 0.99
C CYS A 13 0.00 10.82 2.17
N PRO A 14 -0.02 12.10 2.60
CA PRO A 14 -0.89 12.52 3.69
C PRO A 14 -2.36 12.21 3.40
N GLY A 15 -3.08 11.81 4.44
CA GLY A 15 -4.52 11.54 4.35
C GLY A 15 -4.89 10.20 3.76
N VAL A 16 -3.91 9.37 3.41
CA VAL A 16 -4.14 8.04 2.84
C VAL A 16 -4.25 7.01 3.96
N THR A 17 -5.22 6.11 3.84
CA THR A 17 -5.40 4.98 4.76
C THR A 17 -5.03 3.68 4.06
N ILE A 18 -4.25 2.86 4.75
CA ILE A 18 -3.90 1.52 4.28
C ILE A 18 -4.61 0.50 5.17
N GLY A 19 -5.44 -0.33 4.58
CA GLY A 19 -6.24 -1.31 5.31
C GLY A 19 -5.44 -2.43 5.92
N ASP A 20 -6.07 -3.18 6.83
CA ASP A 20 -5.42 -4.29 7.51
C ASP A 20 -4.94 -5.35 6.52
N ARG A 21 -3.78 -5.91 6.80
CA ARG A 21 -3.15 -6.97 6.01
C ARG A 21 -2.89 -6.58 4.55
N ALA A 22 -2.94 -5.30 4.21
CA ALA A 22 -2.52 -4.85 2.90
C ALA A 22 -1.01 -4.99 2.75
N VAL A 23 -0.57 -5.33 1.54
CA VAL A 23 0.85 -5.46 1.20
C VAL A 23 1.17 -4.43 0.13
N VAL A 24 2.18 -3.61 0.37
CA VAL A 24 2.62 -2.59 -0.57
C VAL A 24 4.07 -2.86 -0.98
N GLY A 25 4.29 -3.03 -2.27
CA GLY A 25 5.62 -3.34 -2.81
C GLY A 25 6.64 -2.24 -2.59
N ALA A 26 7.91 -2.61 -2.52
CA ALA A 26 9.00 -1.68 -2.28
C ALA A 26 9.03 -0.56 -3.33
N GLY A 27 9.38 0.65 -2.90
CA GLY A 27 9.51 1.81 -3.78
C GLY A 27 8.19 2.39 -4.27
N SER A 28 7.07 1.91 -3.78
CA SER A 28 5.75 2.41 -4.20
C SER A 28 5.46 3.78 -3.61
N VAL A 29 4.62 4.54 -4.33
CA VAL A 29 4.10 5.83 -3.83
C VAL A 29 2.59 5.70 -3.73
N VAL A 30 2.08 5.66 -2.50
CA VAL A 30 0.66 5.44 -2.24
C VAL A 30 -0.05 6.79 -2.18
N THR A 31 -0.88 7.05 -3.19
CA THR A 31 -1.60 8.32 -3.33
C THR A 31 -3.09 8.21 -3.04
N ARG A 32 -3.61 6.99 -2.91
CA ARG A 32 -5.01 6.70 -2.62
C ARG A 32 -5.09 5.60 -1.57
N ASP A 33 -6.23 5.51 -0.89
CA ASP A 33 -6.44 4.48 0.10
C ASP A 33 -6.26 3.08 -0.50
N ILE A 34 -5.64 2.20 0.26
CA ILE A 34 -5.46 0.80 -0.11
C ILE A 34 -6.41 -0.02 0.76
N PRO A 35 -7.34 -0.79 0.18
CA PRO A 35 -8.25 -1.60 0.97
C PRO A 35 -7.53 -2.73 1.69
N ALA A 36 -8.16 -3.26 2.73
CA ALA A 36 -7.64 -4.41 3.45
C ALA A 36 -7.48 -5.61 2.54
N ASP A 37 -6.57 -6.51 2.90
CA ASP A 37 -6.38 -7.79 2.21
C ASP A 37 -6.10 -7.65 0.71
N SER A 38 -5.28 -6.66 0.34
CA SER A 38 -4.92 -6.45 -1.05
C SER A 38 -3.42 -6.21 -1.20
N VAL A 39 -2.93 -6.44 -2.41
CA VAL A 39 -1.53 -6.18 -2.78
C VAL A 39 -1.51 -5.03 -3.76
N ALA A 40 -0.69 -4.02 -3.46
CA ALA A 40 -0.54 -2.85 -4.32
C ALA A 40 0.94 -2.56 -4.56
N ALA A 41 1.25 -1.93 -5.68
CA ALA A 41 2.63 -1.55 -5.99
C ALA A 41 2.66 -0.49 -7.08
N GLY A 42 3.78 0.18 -7.19
CA GLY A 42 4.07 1.14 -8.27
C GLY A 42 3.98 2.60 -7.84
N ASN A 43 4.18 3.47 -8.81
CA ASN A 43 4.10 4.93 -8.62
C ASN A 43 3.28 5.54 -9.77
N PRO A 44 2.05 6.02 -9.51
CA PRO A 44 1.31 5.82 -8.26
C PRO A 44 0.96 4.35 -8.04
N ALA A 45 0.85 3.94 -6.77
CA ALA A 45 0.54 2.57 -6.43
C ALA A 45 -0.84 2.18 -6.94
N ARG A 46 -0.93 0.97 -7.48
CA ARG A 46 -2.18 0.39 -7.98
C ARG A 46 -2.39 -0.96 -7.34
N ILE A 47 -3.64 -1.32 -7.13
CA ILE A 47 -3.98 -2.64 -6.62
C ILE A 47 -3.68 -3.66 -7.71
N ILE A 48 -2.87 -4.66 -7.36
CA ILE A 48 -2.44 -5.71 -8.28
C ILE A 48 -3.37 -6.90 -8.20
N ARG A 49 -3.71 -7.30 -6.97
CA ARG A 49 -4.53 -8.48 -6.72
C ARG A 49 -4.97 -8.49 -5.26
N PRO A 50 -5.99 -9.29 -4.92
CA PRO A 50 -6.28 -9.56 -3.51
C PRO A 50 -5.15 -10.38 -2.88
N LEU A 51 -5.09 -10.30 -1.57
CA LEU A 51 -4.10 -11.05 -0.80
C LEU A 51 -4.35 -12.56 -0.86
#